data_89330d572602f4ffb9be4036502b6bdd
#
_entry.id   89330d572602f4ffb9be4036502b6bdd
#
_cell.length_a   1.000
_cell.length_b   1.000
_cell.length_c   1.000
_cell.angle_alpha   90.00
_cell.angle_beta   90.00
_cell.angle_gamma   90.00
#
_symmetry.space_group_name_H-M   'P 1'
#
loop_
_entity.id
_entity.type
_entity.pdbx_description
1 polymer ?
#
loop_
_entity_poly.entity_id
_entity_poly.type
_entity_poly.pdbx_seq_one_letter_code
_entity_poly.pdbx_strand_id
1 'polypeptide(L)'
;MKIWSTIKIIIISAISLMILTFLTVDKPTKIEKKEISLVNLPKIVELIGYENQEFNAASIIKKESIVFVGNHESIVLADDLEQMLNLPIGKFVIVSNISDAPWFIKRWQAYTKNTTLKGKKNIPWIYDRDGSIRNFLQVPTSDSLKYFIYKVNNEGIIKRVYIGKVKSGTIDGMMNEKEIKENLSLAVKELENN
;
A
#
# COMPACT_ATOMS: atom_id res chain seq x y z
N MET A 1 29.37 44.09 20.13
CA MET A 1 28.80 44.14 18.75
C MET A 1 28.66 42.79 18.05
N LYS A 2 29.42 41.74 18.36
CA LYS A 2 29.35 40.42 17.71
C LYS A 2 28.10 39.57 18.03
N ILE A 3 27.60 39.63 19.26
CA ILE A 3 26.46 38.80 19.72
C ILE A 3 25.17 39.08 18.94
N TRP A 4 24.88 40.35 18.67
CA TRP A 4 23.68 40.76 17.93
C TRP A 4 23.66 40.28 16.46
N SER A 5 24.83 40.18 15.83
CA SER A 5 24.99 39.67 14.49
C SER A 5 24.71 38.16 14.46
N THR A 6 25.21 37.41 15.44
CA THR A 6 25.00 35.95 15.54
C THR A 6 23.52 35.62 15.78
N ILE A 7 22.82 36.38 16.64
CA ILE A 7 21.38 36.18 16.90
C ILE A 7 20.56 36.44 15.62
N LYS A 8 20.87 37.47 14.84
CA LYS A 8 20.19 37.71 13.56
C LYS A 8 20.36 36.57 12.57
N ILE A 9 21.57 36.02 12.47
CA ILE A 9 21.84 34.88 11.56
C ILE A 9 21.04 33.66 11.97
N ILE A 10 20.97 33.33 13.25
CA ILE A 10 20.19 32.22 13.79
C ILE A 10 18.68 32.39 13.49
N ILE A 11 18.14 33.57 13.69
CA ILE A 11 16.74 33.88 13.41
C ILE A 11 16.42 33.72 11.91
N ILE A 12 17.28 34.27 11.03
CA ILE A 12 17.11 34.18 9.58
C ILE A 12 17.19 32.74 9.10
N SER A 13 18.14 31.96 9.65
CA SER A 13 18.26 30.53 9.32
C SER A 13 17.04 29.72 9.76
N ALA A 14 16.50 29.99 10.96
CA ALA A 14 15.31 29.33 11.46
C ALA A 14 14.06 29.67 10.62
N ILE A 15 13.90 30.93 10.22
CA ILE A 15 12.81 31.37 9.35
C ILE A 15 12.94 30.74 7.96
N SER A 16 14.15 30.69 7.40
CA SER A 16 14.40 30.06 6.10
C SER A 16 14.09 28.56 6.11
N LEU A 17 14.47 27.86 7.20
CA LEU A 17 14.14 26.45 7.40
C LEU A 17 12.62 26.23 7.51
N MET A 18 11.93 27.10 8.23
CA MET A 18 10.48 27.04 8.37
C MET A 18 9.74 27.30 7.05
N ILE A 19 10.22 28.23 6.24
CA ILE A 19 9.69 28.49 4.89
C ILE A 19 9.95 27.29 3.97
N LEU A 20 11.14 26.70 4.03
CA LEU A 20 11.48 25.53 3.23
C LEU A 20 10.59 24.33 3.59
N THR A 21 10.37 24.07 4.88
CA THR A 21 9.45 23.01 5.32
C THR A 21 8.02 23.29 4.89
N PHE A 22 7.55 24.53 4.92
CA PHE A 22 6.21 24.90 4.46
C PHE A 22 6.04 24.76 2.95
N LEU A 23 7.10 25.00 2.17
CA LEU A 23 7.11 24.84 0.71
C LEU A 23 7.26 23.38 0.27
N THR A 24 7.87 22.54 1.11
CA THR A 24 8.06 21.10 0.83
C THR A 24 6.97 20.21 1.42
N VAL A 25 6.08 20.74 2.26
CA VAL A 25 4.87 20.02 2.68
C VAL A 25 3.96 19.91 1.45
N ASP A 26 3.86 18.73 0.90
CA ASP A 26 2.89 18.42 -0.14
C ASP A 26 1.51 18.81 0.34
N LYS A 27 0.94 19.84 -0.30
CA LYS A 27 -0.46 20.19 -0.06
C LYS A 27 -1.28 18.95 -0.36
N PRO A 28 -2.20 18.55 0.55
CA PRO A 28 -3.07 17.42 0.27
C PRO A 28 -3.78 17.71 -1.05
N THR A 29 -3.39 17.01 -2.09
CA THR A 29 -4.04 17.07 -3.39
C THR A 29 -5.48 16.67 -3.11
N LYS A 30 -6.44 17.54 -3.38
CA LYS A 30 -7.85 17.16 -3.43
C LYS A 30 -7.93 16.05 -4.46
N ILE A 31 -7.99 14.81 -3.97
CA ILE A 31 -8.22 13.65 -4.81
C ILE A 31 -9.66 13.82 -5.29
N GLU A 32 -9.82 14.28 -6.52
CA GLU A 32 -11.10 14.14 -7.21
C GLU A 32 -11.43 12.65 -7.12
N LYS A 33 -12.59 12.34 -6.53
CA LYS A 33 -13.09 10.97 -6.45
C LYS A 33 -13.50 10.52 -7.84
N LYS A 34 -12.51 10.26 -8.69
CA LYS A 34 -12.75 9.63 -9.97
C LYS A 34 -13.14 8.18 -9.68
N GLU A 35 -14.24 7.77 -10.24
CA GLU A 35 -14.71 6.40 -10.14
C GLU A 35 -13.62 5.47 -10.71
N ILE A 36 -13.16 4.52 -9.89
CA ILE A 36 -12.14 3.56 -10.27
C ILE A 36 -12.85 2.33 -10.84
N SER A 37 -12.60 2.00 -12.10
CA SER A 37 -13.25 0.88 -12.78
C SER A 37 -12.22 -0.08 -13.37
N LEU A 38 -12.51 -1.38 -13.37
CA LEU A 38 -11.71 -2.42 -13.99
C LEU A 38 -11.36 -2.13 -15.46
N VAL A 39 -12.19 -1.37 -16.16
CA VAL A 39 -11.96 -0.99 -17.57
C VAL A 39 -10.67 -0.18 -17.74
N ASN A 40 -10.30 0.59 -16.71
CA ASN A 40 -9.13 1.47 -16.71
C ASN A 40 -7.91 0.84 -16.02
N LEU A 41 -7.99 -0.45 -15.66
CA LEU A 41 -6.91 -1.17 -14.99
C LEU A 41 -5.64 -1.17 -15.86
N PRO A 42 -4.43 -1.01 -15.30
CA PRO A 42 -3.18 -1.21 -16.01
C PRO A 42 -3.19 -2.57 -16.72
N LYS A 43 -2.70 -2.61 -17.98
CA LYS A 43 -2.80 -3.84 -18.77
C LYS A 43 -1.92 -4.96 -18.24
N ILE A 44 -0.73 -4.61 -17.77
CA ILE A 44 0.33 -5.55 -17.43
C ILE A 44 0.72 -5.38 -15.97
N VAL A 45 0.91 -6.50 -15.29
CA VAL A 45 1.42 -6.58 -13.92
C VAL A 45 2.44 -7.71 -13.79
N GLU A 46 3.37 -7.56 -12.87
CA GLU A 46 4.30 -8.62 -12.46
C GLU A 46 3.71 -9.35 -11.24
N LEU A 47 3.85 -10.67 -11.20
CA LEU A 47 3.46 -11.47 -10.03
C LEU A 47 4.69 -11.98 -9.29
N ILE A 48 4.65 -11.94 -7.97
CA ILE A 48 5.68 -12.54 -7.13
C ILE A 48 5.70 -14.05 -7.31
N GLY A 49 6.89 -14.60 -7.53
CA GLY A 49 7.11 -16.03 -7.81
C GLY A 49 7.04 -16.41 -9.30
N TYR A 50 6.89 -15.43 -10.18
CA TYR A 50 6.89 -15.61 -11.63
C TYR A 50 7.83 -14.59 -12.28
N GLU A 51 9.13 -14.77 -12.06
CA GLU A 51 10.15 -13.82 -12.53
C GLU A 51 10.08 -13.60 -14.04
N ASN A 52 10.17 -12.34 -14.45
CA ASN A 52 10.17 -11.91 -15.86
C ASN A 52 8.92 -12.34 -16.66
N GLN A 53 7.82 -12.67 -16.00
CA GLN A 53 6.55 -12.96 -16.66
C GLN A 53 5.59 -11.79 -16.42
N GLU A 54 4.96 -11.37 -17.50
CA GLU A 54 3.93 -10.33 -17.49
C GLU A 54 2.55 -10.98 -17.55
N PHE A 55 1.65 -10.47 -16.71
CA PHE A 55 0.28 -10.95 -16.62
C PHE A 55 -0.69 -9.83 -16.94
N ASN A 56 -1.81 -10.18 -17.55
CA ASN A 56 -2.89 -9.22 -17.73
C ASN A 56 -3.56 -8.95 -16.37
N ALA A 57 -3.54 -7.70 -15.92
CA ALA A 57 -4.10 -7.32 -14.62
C ALA A 57 -5.59 -7.69 -14.50
N ALA A 58 -6.37 -7.60 -15.59
CA ALA A 58 -7.77 -7.97 -15.61
C ALA A 58 -8.00 -9.50 -15.47
N SER A 59 -6.99 -10.33 -15.71
CA SER A 59 -7.08 -11.75 -15.39
C SER A 59 -6.87 -12.04 -13.90
N ILE A 60 -6.26 -11.12 -13.18
CA ILE A 60 -5.92 -11.23 -11.76
C ILE A 60 -6.96 -10.53 -10.89
N ILE A 61 -7.21 -9.23 -11.13
CA ILE A 61 -8.22 -8.46 -10.40
C ILE A 61 -9.54 -8.55 -11.17
N LYS A 62 -10.51 -9.24 -10.60
CA LYS A 62 -11.80 -9.56 -11.23
C LYS A 62 -12.94 -8.94 -10.45
N LYS A 63 -14.14 -9.04 -10.99
CA LYS A 63 -15.37 -8.74 -10.26
C LYS A 63 -15.46 -9.55 -8.97
N GLU A 64 -15.93 -8.93 -7.92
CA GLU A 64 -16.05 -9.48 -6.56
C GLU A 64 -14.70 -9.79 -5.89
N SER A 65 -13.58 -9.33 -6.45
CA SER A 65 -12.29 -9.45 -5.80
C SER A 65 -12.18 -8.45 -4.65
N ILE A 66 -11.46 -8.88 -3.61
CA ILE A 66 -10.94 -8.02 -2.56
C ILE A 66 -9.45 -7.81 -2.85
N VAL A 67 -9.04 -6.55 -2.90
CA VAL A 67 -7.66 -6.17 -3.20
C VAL A 67 -7.05 -5.53 -1.95
N PHE A 68 -6.07 -6.19 -1.38
CA PHE A 68 -5.26 -5.67 -0.29
C PHE A 68 -4.02 -4.99 -0.85
N VAL A 69 -3.83 -3.72 -0.54
CA VAL A 69 -2.63 -2.96 -0.96
C VAL A 69 -1.82 -2.60 0.26
N GLY A 70 -0.62 -3.13 0.36
CA GLY A 70 0.31 -2.88 1.45
C GLY A 70 1.72 -2.61 0.96
N ASN A 71 2.52 -2.02 1.83
CA ASN A 71 3.97 -1.92 1.66
C ASN A 71 4.68 -2.98 2.51
N HIS A 72 6.00 -2.88 2.64
CA HIS A 72 6.80 -3.87 3.36
C HIS A 72 6.41 -4.04 4.84
N GLU A 73 5.88 -3.00 5.50
CA GLU A 73 5.46 -3.08 6.91
C GLU A 73 4.10 -3.75 7.08
N SER A 74 3.15 -3.41 6.23
CA SER A 74 1.77 -3.83 6.37
C SER A 74 1.42 -5.11 5.61
N ILE A 75 2.26 -5.51 4.65
CA ILE A 75 1.97 -6.64 3.76
C ILE A 75 1.83 -7.98 4.50
N VAL A 76 2.46 -8.11 5.67
CA VAL A 76 2.38 -9.31 6.49
C VAL A 76 0.97 -9.60 7.00
N LEU A 77 0.11 -8.57 7.08
CA LEU A 77 -1.28 -8.71 7.52
C LEU A 77 -2.18 -9.34 6.46
N ALA A 78 -1.73 -9.37 5.20
CA ALA A 78 -2.56 -9.84 4.10
C ALA A 78 -2.98 -11.31 4.24
N ASP A 79 -2.10 -12.14 4.77
CA ASP A 79 -2.35 -13.55 5.02
C ASP A 79 -3.42 -13.79 6.09
N ASP A 80 -3.31 -13.05 7.20
CA ASP A 80 -4.28 -13.15 8.29
C ASP A 80 -5.66 -12.64 7.84
N LEU A 81 -5.69 -11.56 7.07
CA LEU A 81 -6.94 -11.05 6.50
C LEU A 81 -7.59 -12.07 5.57
N GLU A 82 -6.83 -12.69 4.67
CA GLU A 82 -7.33 -13.72 3.75
C GLU A 82 -7.95 -14.89 4.50
N GLN A 83 -7.28 -15.37 5.55
CA GLN A 83 -7.79 -16.45 6.40
C GLN A 83 -9.08 -16.05 7.14
N MET A 84 -9.15 -14.82 7.64
CA MET A 84 -10.37 -14.32 8.33
C MET A 84 -11.55 -14.18 7.37
N LEU A 85 -11.31 -13.80 6.12
CA LEU A 85 -12.35 -13.63 5.11
C LEU A 85 -12.84 -14.95 4.51
N ASN A 86 -12.00 -16.00 4.53
CA ASN A 86 -12.29 -17.31 3.98
C ASN A 86 -12.94 -17.28 2.59
N LEU A 87 -12.36 -16.50 1.70
CA LEU A 87 -12.88 -16.26 0.36
C LEU A 87 -12.58 -17.43 -0.60
N PRO A 88 -13.39 -17.59 -1.66
CA PRO A 88 -13.07 -18.53 -2.75
C PRO A 88 -11.71 -18.19 -3.39
N ILE A 89 -11.00 -19.21 -3.85
CA ILE A 89 -9.70 -19.08 -4.52
C ILE A 89 -9.79 -18.06 -5.65
N GLY A 90 -8.84 -17.13 -5.69
CA GLY A 90 -8.74 -16.09 -6.71
C GLY A 90 -9.64 -14.87 -6.50
N LYS A 91 -10.37 -14.79 -5.38
CA LYS A 91 -11.14 -13.59 -4.99
C LYS A 91 -10.35 -12.64 -4.09
N PHE A 92 -9.21 -13.06 -3.56
CA PHE A 92 -8.31 -12.22 -2.79
C PHE A 92 -7.03 -11.95 -3.58
N VAL A 93 -6.66 -10.69 -3.72
CA VAL A 93 -5.47 -10.26 -4.46
C VAL A 93 -4.63 -9.36 -3.57
N ILE A 94 -3.35 -9.65 -3.48
CA ILE A 94 -2.39 -8.84 -2.72
C ILE A 94 -1.61 -7.97 -3.70
N VAL A 95 -1.45 -6.69 -3.38
CA VAL A 95 -0.61 -5.74 -4.11
C VAL A 95 0.48 -5.26 -3.16
N SER A 96 1.71 -5.68 -3.44
CA SER A 96 2.89 -5.22 -2.73
C SER A 96 3.40 -3.94 -3.39
N ASN A 97 3.09 -2.79 -2.78
CA ASN A 97 3.56 -1.50 -3.25
C ASN A 97 4.96 -1.20 -2.71
N ILE A 98 5.93 -1.19 -3.60
CA ILE A 98 7.33 -0.86 -3.29
C ILE A 98 7.84 0.29 -4.15
N SER A 99 6.94 0.98 -4.86
CA SER A 99 7.32 2.02 -5.82
C SER A 99 8.15 3.16 -5.20
N ASP A 100 7.95 3.45 -3.92
CA ASP A 100 8.70 4.48 -3.20
C ASP A 100 10.04 3.99 -2.61
N ALA A 101 10.31 2.69 -2.68
CA ALA A 101 11.57 2.15 -2.20
C ALA A 101 12.73 2.53 -3.13
N PRO A 102 13.95 2.80 -2.61
CA PRO A 102 15.14 2.98 -3.44
C PRO A 102 15.35 1.80 -4.40
N TRP A 103 15.90 2.08 -5.60
CA TRP A 103 16.01 1.08 -6.67
C TRP A 103 16.75 -0.20 -6.27
N PHE A 104 17.78 -0.11 -5.41
CA PHE A 104 18.53 -1.26 -4.91
C PHE A 104 17.72 -2.11 -3.92
N ILE A 105 16.84 -1.50 -3.13
CA ILE A 105 15.90 -2.20 -2.25
C ILE A 105 14.83 -2.90 -3.08
N LYS A 106 14.29 -2.23 -4.13
CA LYS A 106 13.32 -2.84 -5.05
C LYS A 106 13.84 -4.14 -5.66
N ARG A 107 15.12 -4.14 -6.07
CA ARG A 107 15.69 -5.26 -6.82
C ARG A 107 16.02 -6.48 -5.95
N TRP A 108 16.38 -6.30 -4.69
CA TRP A 108 16.93 -7.40 -3.89
C TRP A 108 16.13 -7.72 -2.63
N GLN A 109 15.88 -6.77 -1.78
CA GLN A 109 15.26 -7.05 -0.47
C GLN A 109 13.74 -7.21 -0.55
N ALA A 110 13.05 -6.32 -1.26
CA ALA A 110 11.60 -6.35 -1.31
C ALA A 110 11.09 -7.59 -2.04
N TYR A 111 11.71 -7.98 -3.16
CA TYR A 111 11.31 -9.19 -3.89
C TYR A 111 11.56 -10.45 -3.05
N THR A 112 12.74 -10.59 -2.46
CA THR A 112 13.09 -11.77 -1.63
C THR A 112 12.18 -11.90 -0.40
N LYS A 113 11.96 -10.81 0.35
CA LYS A 113 11.02 -10.82 1.50
C LYS A 113 9.60 -11.18 1.06
N ASN A 114 9.09 -10.56 0.00
CA ASN A 114 7.75 -10.86 -0.51
C ASN A 114 7.62 -12.31 -1.01
N THR A 115 8.64 -12.87 -1.63
CA THR A 115 8.65 -14.27 -2.06
C THR A 115 8.62 -15.21 -0.86
N THR A 116 9.36 -14.87 0.20
CA THR A 116 9.35 -15.64 1.45
C THR A 116 7.99 -15.57 2.14
N LEU A 117 7.37 -14.39 2.21
CA LEU A 117 6.03 -14.19 2.79
C LEU A 117 4.96 -14.91 1.99
N LYS A 118 5.01 -14.84 0.66
CA LYS A 118 4.06 -15.56 -0.21
C LYS A 118 4.10 -17.07 0.04
N GLY A 119 5.29 -17.62 0.28
CA GLY A 119 5.48 -19.06 0.48
C GLY A 119 4.88 -19.86 -0.69
N LYS A 120 4.13 -20.94 -0.34
CA LYS A 120 3.46 -21.83 -1.32
C LYS A 120 1.99 -21.49 -1.58
N LYS A 121 1.50 -20.34 -1.12
CA LYS A 121 0.09 -19.98 -1.24
C LYS A 121 -0.29 -19.62 -2.68
N ASN A 122 -1.45 -20.06 -3.11
CA ASN A 122 -2.02 -19.79 -4.44
C ASN A 122 -2.75 -18.43 -4.52
N ILE A 123 -2.40 -17.48 -3.66
CA ILE A 123 -2.97 -16.13 -3.69
C ILE A 123 -2.21 -15.33 -4.75
N PRO A 124 -2.89 -14.69 -5.72
CA PRO A 124 -2.26 -13.77 -6.63
C PRO A 124 -1.62 -12.60 -5.86
N TRP A 125 -0.33 -12.40 -6.08
CA TRP A 125 0.42 -11.36 -5.39
C TRP A 125 1.13 -10.48 -6.42
N ILE A 126 0.56 -9.30 -6.68
CA ILE A 126 1.08 -8.34 -7.62
C ILE A 126 2.28 -7.61 -7.01
N TYR A 127 3.34 -7.50 -7.76
CA TYR A 127 4.55 -6.78 -7.44
C TYR A 127 4.54 -5.40 -8.11
N ASP A 128 3.97 -4.41 -7.42
CA ASP A 128 3.77 -3.06 -7.96
C ASP A 128 5.04 -2.20 -7.82
N ARG A 129 6.05 -2.56 -8.64
CA ARG A 129 7.38 -1.95 -8.61
C ARG A 129 7.41 -0.52 -9.14
N ASP A 130 6.63 -0.24 -10.15
CA ASP A 130 6.53 1.06 -10.82
C ASP A 130 5.43 1.96 -10.24
N GLY A 131 4.57 1.41 -9.37
CA GLY A 131 3.45 2.11 -8.77
C GLY A 131 2.25 2.26 -9.69
N SER A 132 2.18 1.53 -10.79
CA SER A 132 1.07 1.63 -11.75
C SER A 132 -0.28 1.27 -11.12
N ILE A 133 -0.35 0.18 -10.35
CA ILE A 133 -1.55 -0.23 -9.62
C ILE A 133 -1.84 0.75 -8.47
N ARG A 134 -0.83 1.16 -7.71
CA ARG A 134 -0.98 2.16 -6.66
C ARG A 134 -1.60 3.46 -7.18
N ASN A 135 -1.05 3.99 -8.28
CA ASN A 135 -1.53 5.23 -8.89
C ASN A 135 -2.96 5.07 -9.42
N PHE A 136 -3.25 3.93 -10.06
CA PHE A 136 -4.58 3.59 -10.54
C PHE A 136 -5.60 3.54 -9.39
N LEU A 137 -5.25 2.89 -8.28
CA LEU A 137 -6.10 2.79 -7.08
C LEU A 137 -6.10 4.07 -6.23
N GLN A 138 -5.38 5.12 -6.64
CA GLN A 138 -5.27 6.40 -5.92
C GLN A 138 -4.80 6.21 -4.47
N VAL A 139 -3.82 5.32 -4.25
CA VAL A 139 -3.20 5.12 -2.94
C VAL A 139 -2.21 6.24 -2.66
N PRO A 140 -2.34 6.97 -1.53
CA PRO A 140 -1.41 8.04 -1.18
C PRO A 140 0.03 7.53 -1.01
N THR A 141 1.01 8.36 -1.38
CA THR A 141 2.44 8.04 -1.27
C THR A 141 3.02 8.19 0.13
N SER A 142 2.35 8.94 0.99
CA SER A 142 2.97 9.57 2.16
C SER A 142 2.94 8.76 3.46
N ASP A 143 2.40 7.53 3.49
CA ASP A 143 2.30 6.79 4.75
C ASP A 143 2.65 5.31 4.59
N SER A 144 3.91 5.00 4.88
CA SER A 144 4.46 3.64 4.79
C SER A 144 3.85 2.65 5.80
N LEU A 145 3.13 3.13 6.80
CA LEU A 145 2.49 2.31 7.83
C LEU A 145 1.02 2.00 7.53
N LYS A 146 0.45 2.54 6.46
CA LYS A 146 -0.94 2.26 6.08
C LYS A 146 -1.04 1.09 5.12
N TYR A 147 -2.19 0.42 5.18
CA TYR A 147 -2.67 -0.49 4.16
C TYR A 147 -4.07 -0.09 3.73
N PHE A 148 -4.45 -0.53 2.55
CA PHE A 148 -5.72 -0.16 1.93
C PHE A 148 -6.42 -1.41 1.43
N ILE A 149 -7.72 -1.47 1.64
CA ILE A 149 -8.54 -2.57 1.17
C ILE A 149 -9.58 -2.02 0.20
N TYR A 150 -9.66 -2.65 -0.96
CA TYR A 150 -10.62 -2.33 -2.00
C TYR A 150 -11.52 -3.53 -2.27
N LYS A 151 -12.77 -3.25 -2.61
CA LYS A 151 -13.74 -4.25 -3.07
C LYS A 151 -14.15 -3.91 -4.49
N VAL A 152 -14.14 -4.90 -5.35
CA VAL A 152 -14.62 -4.80 -6.73
C VAL A 152 -16.05 -5.32 -6.75
N ASN A 153 -17.00 -4.49 -7.15
CA ASN A 153 -18.39 -4.91 -7.22
C ASN A 153 -18.69 -5.72 -8.51
N ASN A 154 -19.93 -6.17 -8.66
CA ASN A 154 -20.38 -6.94 -9.83
C ASN A 154 -20.40 -6.13 -11.14
N GLU A 155 -20.36 -4.81 -11.05
CA GLU A 155 -20.31 -3.90 -12.21
C GLU A 155 -18.86 -3.64 -12.64
N GLY A 156 -17.88 -4.05 -11.81
CA GLY A 156 -16.46 -3.81 -12.05
C GLY A 156 -15.98 -2.45 -11.51
N ILE A 157 -16.77 -1.82 -10.64
CA ILE A 157 -16.38 -0.61 -9.94
C ILE A 157 -15.55 -0.99 -8.71
N ILE A 158 -14.43 -0.31 -8.52
CA ILE A 158 -13.51 -0.54 -7.43
C ILE A 158 -13.70 0.55 -6.38
N LYS A 159 -14.08 0.15 -5.18
CA LYS A 159 -14.25 1.06 -4.05
C LYS A 159 -13.25 0.76 -2.95
N ARG A 160 -12.61 1.80 -2.41
CA ARG A 160 -11.82 1.66 -1.19
C ARG A 160 -12.77 1.56 0.00
N VAL A 161 -12.75 0.42 0.66
CA VAL A 161 -13.66 0.11 1.78
C VAL A 161 -12.99 0.33 3.14
N TYR A 162 -11.65 0.21 3.20
CA TYR A 162 -10.95 0.36 4.49
C TYR A 162 -9.54 0.95 4.32
N ILE A 163 -9.11 1.69 5.32
CA ILE A 163 -7.74 2.14 5.50
C ILE A 163 -7.31 1.73 6.90
N GLY A 164 -6.36 0.82 6.98
CA GLY A 164 -5.76 0.42 8.25
C GLY A 164 -4.37 1.01 8.44
N LYS A 165 -3.88 0.93 9.66
CA LYS A 165 -2.53 1.37 10.03
C LYS A 165 -1.85 0.31 10.89
N VAL A 166 -0.57 0.06 10.62
CA VAL A 166 0.28 -0.83 11.41
C VAL A 166 1.29 -0.01 12.22
N LYS A 167 1.95 -0.67 13.17
CA LYS A 167 3.10 -0.11 13.88
C LYS A 167 4.35 -0.24 13.01
N SER A 168 5.33 0.64 13.20
CA SER A 168 6.66 0.45 12.63
C SER A 168 7.29 -0.84 13.18
N GLY A 169 7.98 -1.59 12.33
CA GLY A 169 8.55 -2.89 12.68
C GLY A 169 7.54 -4.05 12.72
N THR A 170 6.33 -3.87 12.18
CA THR A 170 5.33 -4.95 12.12
C THR A 170 5.85 -6.15 11.35
N ILE A 171 6.62 -5.93 10.29
CA ILE A 171 7.27 -7.01 9.52
C ILE A 171 8.28 -7.82 10.36
N ASP A 172 8.82 -7.21 11.40
CA ASP A 172 9.78 -7.85 12.33
C ASP A 172 9.09 -8.32 13.63
N GLY A 173 7.75 -8.37 13.66
CA GLY A 173 6.96 -8.91 14.76
C GLY A 173 6.63 -7.92 15.88
N MET A 174 6.74 -6.61 15.64
CA MET A 174 6.39 -5.59 16.66
C MET A 174 4.88 -5.47 16.93
N MET A 175 4.03 -6.08 16.10
CA MET A 175 2.62 -6.31 16.41
C MET A 175 2.41 -7.78 16.80
N ASN A 176 1.79 -8.03 17.93
CA ASN A 176 1.43 -9.39 18.34
C ASN A 176 0.14 -9.85 17.64
N GLU A 177 -0.14 -11.16 17.70
CA GLU A 177 -1.32 -11.75 17.03
C GLU A 177 -2.65 -11.12 17.46
N LYS A 178 -2.79 -10.74 18.73
CA LYS A 178 -4.00 -10.09 19.24
C LYS A 178 -4.20 -8.73 18.59
N GLU A 179 -3.15 -7.92 18.53
CA GLU A 179 -3.18 -6.60 17.90
C GLU A 179 -3.47 -6.70 16.40
N ILE A 180 -2.92 -7.70 15.72
CA ILE A 180 -3.21 -7.97 14.31
C ILE A 180 -4.69 -8.33 14.14
N LYS A 181 -5.21 -9.26 14.93
CA LYS A 181 -6.63 -9.67 14.87
C LYS A 181 -7.59 -8.52 15.18
N GLU A 182 -7.29 -7.69 16.17
CA GLU A 182 -8.09 -6.51 16.50
C GLU A 182 -8.10 -5.51 15.35
N ASN A 183 -6.96 -5.27 14.73
CA ASN A 183 -6.81 -4.35 13.60
C ASN A 183 -7.60 -4.86 12.37
N LEU A 184 -7.48 -6.14 12.05
CA LEU A 184 -8.14 -6.75 10.90
C LEU A 184 -9.64 -6.99 11.11
N SER A 185 -10.11 -7.20 12.34
CA SER A 185 -11.53 -7.37 12.60
C SER A 185 -12.36 -6.14 12.21
N LEU A 186 -11.79 -4.94 12.35
CA LEU A 186 -12.41 -3.72 11.86
C LEU A 186 -12.53 -3.72 10.34
N ALA A 187 -11.49 -4.17 9.65
CA ALA A 187 -11.49 -4.27 8.19
C ALA A 187 -12.52 -5.29 7.68
N VAL A 188 -12.61 -6.45 8.33
CA VAL A 188 -13.63 -7.49 8.00
C VAL A 188 -15.03 -6.93 8.16
N LYS A 189 -15.31 -6.27 9.28
CA LYS A 189 -16.62 -5.64 9.53
C LYS A 189 -17.00 -4.62 8.46
N GLU A 190 -16.04 -3.78 8.01
CA GLU A 190 -16.31 -2.82 6.94
C GLU A 190 -16.55 -3.50 5.59
N LEU A 191 -15.88 -4.63 5.33
CA LEU A 191 -16.08 -5.42 4.10
C LEU A 191 -17.45 -6.10 4.06
N GLU A 192 -17.99 -6.50 5.21
CA GLU A 192 -19.33 -7.10 5.33
C GLU A 192 -20.44 -6.08 5.15
N ASN A 193 -20.20 -4.82 5.55
CA ASN A 193 -21.18 -3.73 5.48
C ASN A 193 -21.25 -3.02 4.11
N ASN A 194 -20.31 -3.26 3.22
CA ASN A 194 -20.17 -2.66 1.89
C ASN A 194 -20.34 -3.68 0.75
#